data_be1c7b001341d1fb93b075dedd77c4d7
#
_entry.id   be1c7b001341d1fb93b075dedd77c4d7
#
_cell.length_a   1.000
_cell.length_b   1.000
_cell.length_c   1.000
_cell.angle_alpha   90.00
_cell.angle_beta   90.00
_cell.angle_gamma   90.00
#
_symmetry.space_group_name_H-M   'P 1'
#
loop_
_entity.id
_entity.type
_entity.pdbx_description
1 polymer ?
#
loop_
_entity_poly.entity_id
_entity_poly.type
_entity_poly.pdbx_seq_one_letter_code
_entity_poly.pdbx_strand_id
1 'polypeptide(L)' 'MKVMVRKNAEGVFSVYVPKKDLEERIVSSERPSLFGGTVTLGNGMVLELPEIPQGQGLPLTVEARKVSG' A
#
# COMPACT_ATOMS: atom_id res chain seq x y z
N MET A 1 1.59 -1.34 11.26
CA MET A 1 0.26 -1.91 10.92
C MET A 1 0.42 -2.86 9.75
N LYS A 2 -0.21 -4.00 9.84
CA LYS A 2 -0.13 -5.00 8.76
C LYS A 2 -1.13 -4.65 7.67
N VAL A 3 -0.66 -4.57 6.43
CA VAL A 3 -1.52 -4.25 5.29
C VAL A 3 -1.19 -5.19 4.14
N MET A 4 -2.14 -5.38 3.24
CA MET A 4 -1.94 -6.15 2.03
C MET A 4 -2.01 -5.22 0.83
N VAL A 5 -0.97 -5.24 0.00
CA VAL A 5 -0.92 -4.44 -1.22
C VAL A 5 -1.39 -5.32 -2.37
N ARG A 6 -2.35 -4.83 -3.13
CA ARG A 6 -2.96 -5.58 -4.24
C ARG A 6 -2.94 -4.75 -5.51
N LYS A 7 -3.07 -5.45 -6.63
CA LYS A 7 -3.23 -4.82 -7.93
C LYS A 7 -4.42 -5.49 -8.61
N ASN A 8 -5.39 -4.70 -9.06
CA ASN A 8 -6.57 -5.27 -9.71
C ASN A 8 -6.30 -5.52 -11.20
N ALA A 9 -7.32 -6.04 -11.90
CA ALA A 9 -7.20 -6.39 -13.31
C ALA A 9 -6.95 -5.18 -14.20
N GLU A 10 -7.28 -3.98 -13.73
CA GLU A 10 -7.06 -2.74 -14.45
C GLU A 10 -5.71 -2.11 -14.18
N GLY A 11 -4.90 -2.75 -13.33
CA GLY A 11 -3.58 -2.23 -12.98
C GLY A 11 -3.58 -1.20 -11.88
N VAL A 12 -4.70 -1.04 -11.17
CA VAL A 12 -4.81 -0.09 -10.08
C VAL A 12 -4.37 -0.75 -8.79
N PHE A 13 -3.44 -0.10 -8.08
CA PHE A 13 -2.95 -0.60 -6.80
C PHE A 13 -3.88 -0.18 -5.67
N SER A 14 -4.07 -1.06 -4.70
CA SER A 14 -4.87 -0.79 -3.51
C SER A 14 -4.22 -1.39 -2.29
N VAL A 15 -4.62 -0.88 -1.13
CA VAL A 15 -4.13 -1.36 0.16
C VAL A 15 -5.33 -1.81 0.98
N TYR A 16 -5.25 -3.04 1.48
CA TYR A 16 -6.26 -3.60 2.37
C TYR A 16 -5.69 -3.65 3.78
N VAL A 17 -6.44 -3.10 4.74
CA VAL A 17 -6.07 -3.11 6.16
C VAL A 17 -6.99 -4.09 6.88
N PRO A 18 -6.53 -5.33 7.13
CA PRO A 18 -7.41 -6.37 7.70
C PRO A 18 -8.00 -5.99 9.05
N LYS A 19 -7.22 -5.33 9.88
CA LYS A 19 -7.67 -4.97 11.22
C LYS A 19 -8.88 -4.05 11.21
N LYS A 20 -9.01 -3.24 10.18
CA LYS A 20 -10.11 -2.28 10.04
C LYS A 20 -11.10 -2.70 8.96
N ASP A 21 -10.85 -3.83 8.31
CA ASP A 21 -11.64 -4.27 7.17
C ASP A 21 -11.84 -3.14 6.17
N LEU A 22 -10.74 -2.46 5.86
CA LEU A 22 -10.73 -1.28 5.02
C LEU A 22 -9.87 -1.52 3.80
N GLU A 23 -10.39 -1.23 2.62
CA GLU A 23 -9.61 -1.27 1.39
C GLU A 23 -9.74 0.06 0.68
N GLU A 24 -8.59 0.67 0.34
CA GLU A 24 -8.54 1.94 -0.36
C GLU A 24 -7.53 1.86 -1.49
N ARG A 25 -7.83 2.54 -2.57
CA ARG A 25 -6.92 2.58 -3.71
C ARG A 25 -5.79 3.59 -3.42
N ILE A 26 -4.62 3.29 -3.94
CA ILE A 26 -3.48 4.20 -3.86
C ILE A 26 -3.65 5.26 -4.93
N VAL A 27 -3.74 6.52 -4.52
CA VAL A 27 -3.94 7.64 -5.45
C VAL A 27 -2.65 8.36 -5.78
N SER A 28 -1.63 8.24 -4.93
CA SER A 28 -0.30 8.76 -5.25
C SER A 28 0.74 8.01 -4.44
N SER A 29 1.99 8.06 -4.89
CA SER A 29 3.09 7.42 -4.20
C SER A 29 4.36 8.23 -4.38
N GLU A 30 5.22 8.17 -3.37
CA GLU A 30 6.51 8.84 -3.42
C GLU A 30 7.44 8.19 -4.43
N ARG A 31 7.32 6.87 -4.58
CA ARG A 31 8.15 6.09 -5.50
C ARG A 31 7.29 5.29 -6.47
N PRO A 32 7.73 5.13 -7.72
CA PRO A 32 6.96 4.34 -8.69
C PRO A 32 6.71 2.91 -8.26
N SER A 33 7.65 2.32 -7.49
CA SER A 33 7.52 0.94 -7.03
C SER A 33 6.62 0.80 -5.83
N LEU A 34 6.14 1.87 -5.24
CA LEU A 34 5.35 1.95 -3.99
C LEU A 34 6.17 1.63 -2.75
N PHE A 35 6.98 0.58 -2.79
CA PHE A 35 7.71 0.10 -1.62
C PHE A 35 8.97 0.95 -1.39
N GLY A 36 9.31 1.11 -0.11
CA GLY A 36 10.44 1.94 0.29
C GLY A 36 10.12 3.42 0.38
N GLY A 37 8.85 3.80 0.25
CA GLY A 37 8.42 5.18 0.33
C GLY A 37 7.00 5.28 0.83
N THR A 38 6.41 6.48 0.76
CA THR A 38 5.04 6.69 1.23
C THR A 38 4.05 6.58 0.08
N VAL A 39 2.84 6.15 0.44
CA VAL A 39 1.70 6.11 -0.48
C VAL A 39 0.53 6.82 0.15
N THR A 40 -0.25 7.52 -0.68
CA THR A 40 -1.46 8.19 -0.23
C THR A 40 -2.66 7.40 -0.74
N LEU A 41 -3.59 7.10 0.17
CA LEU A 41 -4.79 6.34 -0.16
C LEU A 41 -5.94 7.28 -0.51
N GLY A 42 -6.96 6.72 -1.12
CA GLY A 42 -8.11 7.51 -1.56
C GLY A 42 -8.85 8.22 -0.45
N ASN A 43 -8.75 7.73 0.79
CA ASN A 43 -9.38 8.37 1.95
C ASN A 43 -8.48 9.40 2.62
N GLY A 44 -7.31 9.71 2.05
CA GLY A 44 -6.38 10.69 2.60
C GLY A 44 -5.34 10.12 3.56
N MET A 45 -5.42 8.83 3.88
CA MET A 45 -4.44 8.20 4.76
C MET A 45 -3.10 8.07 4.03
N VAL A 46 -2.00 8.37 4.73
CA VAL A 46 -0.65 8.22 4.17
C VAL A 46 0.07 7.14 4.96
N LEU A 47 0.58 6.15 4.24
CA LEU A 47 1.32 5.04 4.82
C LEU A 47 2.72 4.99 4.26
N GLU A 48 3.67 4.59 5.11
CA GLU A 48 5.03 4.31 4.67
C GLU A 48 5.17 2.81 4.52
N LEU A 49 5.55 2.37 3.32
CA LEU A 49 5.73 0.94 3.03
C LEU A 49 7.20 0.58 3.14
N PRO A 50 7.53 -0.59 3.67
CA PRO A 50 8.93 -1.03 3.76
C PRO A 50 9.47 -1.37 2.39
N GLU A 51 10.80 -1.41 2.28
CA GLU A 51 11.42 -1.97 1.10
C GLU A 51 11.23 -3.48 1.11
N ILE A 52 11.07 -4.05 -0.09
CA ILE A 52 10.92 -5.51 -0.24
C ILE A 52 11.94 -5.99 -1.24
N PRO A 53 12.33 -7.29 -1.18
CA PRO A 53 13.22 -7.86 -2.19
C PRO A 53 12.58 -7.78 -3.56
N GLN A 54 13.40 -7.64 -4.58
CA GLN A 54 12.93 -7.65 -5.96
C GLN A 54 12.34 -9.01 -6.30
N GLY A 55 11.36 -9.01 -7.20
CA GLY A 55 10.73 -10.22 -7.66
C GLY A 55 9.53 -10.66 -6.85
N GLN A 56 9.15 -9.90 -5.84
CA GLN A 56 7.94 -10.21 -5.08
C GLN A 56 6.72 -9.84 -5.91
N GLY A 57 5.76 -10.76 -5.97
CA GLY A 57 4.51 -10.53 -6.67
C GLY A 57 3.42 -10.03 -5.75
N LEU A 58 2.37 -9.48 -6.34
CA LEU A 58 1.19 -9.05 -5.60
C LEU A 58 0.11 -10.12 -5.73
N PRO A 59 -0.73 -10.30 -4.71
CA PRO A 59 -0.81 -9.51 -3.47
C PRO A 59 0.34 -9.82 -2.51
N LEU A 60 0.68 -8.82 -1.70
CA LEU A 60 1.78 -8.96 -0.75
C LEU A 60 1.41 -8.29 0.56
N THR A 61 1.60 -9.00 1.66
CA THR A 61 1.35 -8.47 3.00
C THR A 61 2.63 -7.90 3.57
N VAL A 62 2.59 -6.68 4.05
CA VAL A 62 3.76 -5.99 4.61
C VAL A 62 3.36 -5.24 5.87
N GLU A 63 4.38 -4.91 6.68
CA GLU A 63 4.19 -4.02 7.82
C GLU A 63 4.36 -2.58 7.35
N ALA A 64 3.29 -1.81 7.38
CA ALA A 64 3.32 -0.40 7.01
C ALA A 64 3.29 0.46 8.25
N ARG A 65 3.76 1.69 8.11
CA ARG A 65 3.68 2.68 9.18
C ARG A 65 2.72 3.77 8.75
N LYS A 66 1.75 4.10 9.62
CA LYS A 66 0.83 5.19 9.36
C LYS A 66 1.55 6.52 9.57
N VAL A 67 1.63 7.34 8.54
CA VAL A 67 2.29 8.65 8.60
C VAL A 67 1.29 9.73 8.93
N SER A 68 0.10 9.70 8.31
CA SER A 68 -0.94 10.66 8.62
C SER A 68 -2.30 10.13 8.17
N GLY A 69 -3.31 10.84 8.54
CA GLY A 69 -4.68 10.43 8.25
C GLY A 69 -5.26 9.62 9.37
#